data_db9cfe406acebe11f32e38915d8d34e5
#
_entry.id   db9cfe406acebe11f32e38915d8d34e5
#
_cell.length_a   1.000
_cell.length_b   1.000
_cell.length_c   1.000
_cell.angle_alpha   90.00
_cell.angle_beta   90.00
_cell.angle_gamma   90.00
#
_symmetry.space_group_name_H-M   'P 1'
#
loop_
_entity.id
_entity.type
_entity.pdbx_description
1 polymer ?
#
loop_
_entity_poly.entity_id
_entity_poly.type
_entity_poly.pdbx_seq_one_letter_code
_entity_poly.pdbx_strand_id
1 'polypeptide(L)'
;MIFPFFQTIRTLAVAACLLTLSASLARADQPALAKLEALRLAPESAGTLVYRGDTFAQRTPAGAPLYRYERRVLTTPTGLTASHITSDPTGNVIIVESSIVSPAYEVQRYEVANRQSGVTGSVQISNDGRHLEYALNDNGKASKSSEEVSDPVVCGPSMFGFILKNWEPLKAGATIPVRMLVIQEKTTYGFDLKFEKLAHGQASFSLTPSSFLIRMAIAPLRVVFDASTKTAVRYEGRVPPMESVSGTLKDLDARVEYTSMTPVYR
;
A
#
# COMPACT_ATOMS: atom_id res chain seq x y z
N MET A 1 17.32 -56.93 28.63
CA MET A 1 17.94 -55.64 28.98
C MET A 1 18.58 -55.13 27.70
N ILE A 2 17.84 -54.40 26.84
CA ILE A 2 18.32 -53.80 25.60
C ILE A 2 17.85 -52.36 25.59
N PHE A 3 18.82 -51.43 25.64
CA PHE A 3 18.59 -49.98 25.70
C PHE A 3 18.12 -49.39 24.39
N PRO A 4 17.24 -48.35 24.37
CA PRO A 4 16.84 -47.68 23.17
C PRO A 4 17.80 -46.54 22.83
N PHE A 5 18.66 -46.73 21.86
CA PHE A 5 19.65 -45.73 21.41
C PHE A 5 19.28 -45.03 20.08
N PHE A 6 18.04 -45.20 19.60
CA PHE A 6 17.64 -44.72 18.27
C PHE A 6 16.66 -43.55 18.25
N GLN A 7 16.24 -43.00 19.39
CA GLN A 7 15.26 -41.91 19.41
C GLN A 7 15.84 -40.48 19.48
N THR A 8 17.12 -40.32 19.83
CA THR A 8 17.74 -38.99 20.01
C THR A 8 18.30 -38.38 18.73
N ILE A 9 18.51 -39.15 17.66
CA ILE A 9 19.08 -38.59 16.40
C ILE A 9 18.02 -37.98 15.48
N ARG A 10 16.75 -38.42 15.57
CA ARG A 10 15.66 -37.86 14.73
C ARG A 10 15.18 -36.46 15.18
N THR A 11 15.26 -36.15 16.44
CA THR A 11 14.82 -34.86 17.00
C THR A 11 15.82 -33.72 16.71
N LEU A 12 17.11 -34.03 16.63
CA LEU A 12 18.13 -33.02 16.30
C LEU A 12 18.15 -32.63 14.82
N ALA A 13 17.83 -33.56 13.92
CA ALA A 13 17.76 -33.25 12.48
C ALA A 13 16.54 -32.36 12.11
N VAL A 14 15.39 -32.55 12.79
CA VAL A 14 14.19 -31.71 12.55
C VAL A 14 14.37 -30.31 13.13
N ALA A 15 15.02 -30.15 14.27
CA ALA A 15 15.33 -28.85 14.85
C ALA A 15 16.33 -28.04 14.00
N ALA A 16 17.34 -28.70 13.44
CA ALA A 16 18.33 -28.06 12.55
C ALA A 16 17.70 -27.61 11.20
N CYS A 17 16.78 -28.40 10.62
CA CYS A 17 16.06 -28.01 9.40
C CYS A 17 15.09 -26.83 9.64
N LEU A 18 14.43 -26.76 10.79
CA LEU A 18 13.54 -25.64 11.13
C LEU A 18 14.31 -24.34 11.37
N LEU A 19 15.50 -24.41 11.99
CA LEU A 19 16.36 -23.24 12.21
C LEU A 19 16.98 -22.72 10.90
N THR A 20 17.31 -23.58 9.97
CA THR A 20 17.84 -23.15 8.65
C THR A 20 16.76 -22.59 7.75
N LEU A 21 15.51 -23.07 7.82
CA LEU A 21 14.37 -22.49 7.10
C LEU A 21 14.03 -21.09 7.63
N SER A 22 13.99 -20.88 8.95
CA SER A 22 13.69 -19.57 9.53
C SER A 22 14.79 -18.54 9.23
N ALA A 23 16.06 -18.94 9.19
CA ALA A 23 17.17 -18.06 8.81
C ALA A 23 17.15 -17.67 7.31
N SER A 24 16.70 -18.56 6.42
CA SER A 24 16.55 -18.24 5.00
C SER A 24 15.33 -17.37 4.71
N LEU A 25 14.26 -17.48 5.49
CA LEU A 25 13.06 -16.64 5.40
C LEU A 25 13.33 -15.19 5.84
N ALA A 26 14.07 -15.00 6.93
CA ALA A 26 14.49 -13.67 7.39
C ALA A 26 15.45 -12.97 6.40
N ARG A 27 16.24 -13.73 5.65
CA ARG A 27 17.25 -13.21 4.72
C ARG A 27 16.66 -12.73 3.39
N ALA A 28 15.49 -13.24 2.96
CA ALA A 28 14.85 -12.85 1.70
C ALA A 28 14.27 -11.42 1.73
N ASP A 29 13.87 -10.92 2.90
CA ASP A 29 13.26 -9.60 3.05
C ASP A 29 14.25 -8.50 3.49
N GLN A 30 15.48 -8.86 3.89
CA GLN A 30 16.49 -7.89 4.30
C GLN A 30 16.82 -6.82 3.23
N PRO A 31 16.94 -7.14 1.92
CA PRO A 31 17.19 -6.13 0.90
C PRO A 31 16.03 -5.13 0.73
N ALA A 32 14.78 -5.61 0.80
CA ALA A 32 13.61 -4.75 0.71
C ALA A 32 13.52 -3.81 1.91
N LEU A 33 13.72 -4.33 3.12
CA LEU A 33 13.73 -3.53 4.34
C LEU A 33 14.86 -2.50 4.35
N ALA A 34 16.07 -2.87 3.94
CA ALA A 34 17.20 -1.95 3.85
C ALA A 34 16.93 -0.82 2.83
N LYS A 35 16.28 -1.14 1.70
CA LYS A 35 15.85 -0.15 0.70
C LYS A 35 14.82 0.81 1.28
N LEU A 36 13.79 0.31 1.96
CA LEU A 36 12.77 1.14 2.57
C LEU A 36 13.34 2.02 3.70
N GLU A 37 14.29 1.50 4.46
CA GLU A 37 15.00 2.30 5.48
C GLU A 37 15.88 3.38 4.84
N ALA A 38 16.54 3.09 3.72
CA ALA A 38 17.27 4.10 2.97
C ALA A 38 16.34 5.22 2.45
N LEU A 39 15.15 4.88 1.93
CA LEU A 39 14.14 5.85 1.54
C LEU A 39 13.62 6.68 2.71
N ARG A 40 13.53 6.09 3.90
CA ARG A 40 13.16 6.80 5.13
C ARG A 40 14.19 7.84 5.54
N LEU A 41 15.47 7.52 5.39
CA LEU A 41 16.59 8.42 5.75
C LEU A 41 16.84 9.50 4.70
N ALA A 42 16.58 9.19 3.43
CA ALA A 42 16.78 10.09 2.29
C ALA A 42 15.56 10.02 1.35
N PRO A 43 14.42 10.65 1.72
CA PRO A 43 13.17 10.57 0.94
C PRO A 43 13.33 11.05 -0.51
N GLU A 44 14.25 11.98 -0.77
CA GLU A 44 14.54 12.49 -2.11
C GLU A 44 15.09 11.42 -3.06
N SER A 45 15.68 10.35 -2.54
CA SER A 45 16.15 9.22 -3.35
C SER A 45 15.01 8.41 -3.97
N ALA A 46 13.77 8.58 -3.50
CA ALA A 46 12.56 8.01 -4.11
C ALA A 46 12.14 8.72 -5.41
N GLY A 47 12.87 9.72 -5.86
CA GLY A 47 12.62 10.45 -7.10
C GLY A 47 11.88 11.77 -6.92
N THR A 48 11.22 12.22 -7.98
CA THR A 48 10.54 13.51 -8.03
C THR A 48 9.36 13.57 -7.06
N LEU A 49 9.30 14.66 -6.28
CA LEU A 49 8.16 14.96 -5.41
C LEU A 49 6.97 15.42 -6.27
N VAL A 50 5.89 14.65 -6.27
CA VAL A 50 4.68 14.91 -7.07
C VAL A 50 3.60 15.59 -6.27
N TYR A 51 3.33 15.09 -5.07
CA TYR A 51 2.34 15.63 -4.14
C TYR A 51 2.90 15.73 -2.73
N ARG A 52 2.48 16.77 -2.02
CA ARG A 52 2.43 16.79 -0.56
C ARG A 52 0.98 16.71 -0.12
N GLY A 53 0.73 16.12 1.04
CA GLY A 53 -0.60 16.01 1.60
C GLY A 53 -0.57 16.21 3.11
N ASP A 54 -1.62 16.83 3.62
CA ASP A 54 -1.93 16.93 5.03
C ASP A 54 -3.11 15.99 5.34
N THR A 55 -2.91 15.11 6.33
CA THR A 55 -3.89 14.10 6.73
C THR A 55 -4.66 14.58 7.95
N PHE A 56 -5.98 14.61 7.84
CA PHE A 56 -6.90 14.99 8.91
C PHE A 56 -7.84 13.84 9.22
N ALA A 57 -8.27 13.70 10.47
CA ALA A 57 -9.36 12.77 10.79
C ALA A 57 -10.61 13.14 9.97
N GLN A 58 -11.30 12.15 9.40
CA GLN A 58 -12.38 12.38 8.44
C GLN A 58 -13.52 13.24 8.99
N ARG A 59 -13.78 13.13 10.30
CA ARG A 59 -14.91 13.82 10.98
C ARG A 59 -14.50 15.09 11.73
N THR A 60 -13.22 15.45 11.71
CA THR A 60 -12.75 16.63 12.43
C THR A 60 -12.73 17.84 11.48
N PRO A 61 -13.46 18.92 11.79
CA PRO A 61 -13.28 20.19 11.09
C PRO A 61 -11.85 20.71 11.28
N ALA A 62 -11.42 21.64 10.44
CA ALA A 62 -10.08 22.21 10.37
C ALA A 62 -9.33 22.23 11.72
N GLY A 63 -8.28 21.45 11.80
CA GLY A 63 -7.33 21.33 12.91
C GLY A 63 -5.92 21.18 12.38
N ALA A 64 -4.94 20.97 13.25
CA ALA A 64 -3.61 20.61 12.82
C ALA A 64 -3.64 19.22 12.13
N PRO A 65 -2.84 19.01 11.06
CA PRO A 65 -2.78 17.70 10.42
C PRO A 65 -2.22 16.66 11.39
N LEU A 66 -2.83 15.46 11.36
CA LEU A 66 -2.38 14.31 12.14
C LEU A 66 -1.09 13.72 11.59
N TYR A 67 -0.95 13.73 10.26
CA TYR A 67 0.21 13.21 9.54
C TYR A 67 0.47 14.08 8.31
N ARG A 68 1.72 14.03 7.84
CA ARG A 68 2.14 14.60 6.55
C ARG A 68 2.45 13.47 5.59
N TYR A 69 2.21 13.73 4.32
CA TYR A 69 2.32 12.75 3.26
C TYR A 69 3.13 13.32 2.10
N GLU A 70 4.02 12.52 1.56
CA GLU A 70 4.70 12.80 0.28
C GLU A 70 4.48 11.64 -0.68
N ARG A 71 4.15 11.98 -1.93
CA ARG A 71 4.22 11.06 -3.05
C ARG A 71 5.42 11.42 -3.91
N ARG A 72 6.30 10.45 -4.12
CA ARG A 72 7.46 10.59 -5.00
C ARG A 72 7.41 9.55 -6.11
N VAL A 73 7.94 9.90 -7.28
CA VAL A 73 7.95 9.02 -8.45
C VAL A 73 9.33 9.03 -9.09
N LEU A 74 9.84 7.85 -9.35
CA LEU A 74 11.04 7.60 -10.14
C LEU A 74 10.64 6.88 -11.43
N THR A 75 10.77 7.56 -12.58
CA THR A 75 10.49 6.98 -13.88
C THR A 75 11.64 6.07 -14.30
N THR A 76 11.31 4.90 -14.84
CA THR A 76 12.26 3.92 -15.38
C THR A 76 11.89 3.58 -16.83
N PRO A 77 12.78 2.97 -17.63
CA PRO A 77 12.43 2.55 -19.00
C PRO A 77 11.26 1.57 -19.09
N THR A 78 11.01 0.80 -18.03
CA THR A 78 9.99 -0.28 -17.98
C THR A 78 8.74 0.08 -17.21
N GLY A 79 8.63 1.32 -16.71
CA GLY A 79 7.50 1.76 -15.90
C GLY A 79 7.93 2.85 -14.92
N LEU A 80 7.37 2.82 -13.73
CA LEU A 80 7.77 3.75 -12.67
C LEU A 80 7.77 3.09 -11.28
N THR A 81 8.58 3.63 -10.39
CA THR A 81 8.48 3.36 -8.96
C THR A 81 7.75 4.54 -8.30
N ALA A 82 6.61 4.26 -7.69
CA ALA A 82 5.86 5.23 -6.91
C ALA A 82 6.05 4.95 -5.42
N SER A 83 6.41 5.97 -4.65
CA SER A 83 6.60 5.84 -3.20
C SER A 83 5.70 6.81 -2.46
N HIS A 84 5.09 6.31 -1.39
CA HIS A 84 4.36 7.09 -0.40
C HIS A 84 5.18 7.14 0.89
N ILE A 85 5.39 8.33 1.39
CA ILE A 85 6.17 8.58 2.61
C ILE A 85 5.28 9.33 3.57
N THR A 86 4.96 8.71 4.70
CA THR A 86 4.13 9.32 5.74
C THR A 86 5.01 9.68 6.93
N SER A 87 4.89 10.94 7.38
CA SER A 87 5.60 11.46 8.55
C SER A 87 4.60 11.87 9.63
N ASP A 88 5.04 11.80 10.88
CA ASP A 88 4.35 12.41 12.00
C ASP A 88 4.40 13.95 11.93
N PRO A 89 3.66 14.68 12.79
CA PRO A 89 3.68 16.15 12.79
C PRO A 89 5.05 16.76 13.08
N THR A 90 5.96 16.03 13.72
CA THR A 90 7.34 16.49 14.02
C THR A 90 8.30 16.27 12.85
N GLY A 91 7.85 15.57 11.79
CA GLY A 91 8.62 15.31 10.57
C GLY A 91 9.34 13.97 10.55
N ASN A 92 9.17 13.11 11.56
CA ASN A 92 9.75 11.78 11.53
C ASN A 92 8.99 10.88 10.55
N VAL A 93 9.69 10.25 9.63
CA VAL A 93 9.10 9.27 8.71
C VAL A 93 8.72 8.02 9.48
N ILE A 94 7.43 7.68 9.46
CA ILE A 94 6.85 6.54 10.16
C ILE A 94 6.43 5.41 9.23
N ILE A 95 6.02 5.72 8.00
CA ILE A 95 5.63 4.71 7.01
C ILE A 95 6.27 5.04 5.67
N VAL A 96 6.82 4.04 5.02
CA VAL A 96 7.24 4.10 3.61
C VAL A 96 6.56 2.96 2.87
N GLU A 97 5.87 3.27 1.80
CA GLU A 97 5.33 2.33 0.84
C GLU A 97 6.01 2.57 -0.51
N SER A 98 6.32 1.54 -1.24
CA SER A 98 6.89 1.64 -2.58
C SER A 98 6.24 0.62 -3.50
N SER A 99 5.88 1.03 -4.71
CA SER A 99 5.31 0.15 -5.72
C SER A 99 6.03 0.32 -7.04
N ILE A 100 6.43 -0.79 -7.65
CA ILE A 100 6.87 -0.84 -9.05
C ILE A 100 5.63 -1.13 -9.88
N VAL A 101 5.35 -0.26 -10.84
CA VAL A 101 4.19 -0.38 -11.74
C VAL A 101 4.62 -0.32 -13.20
N SER A 102 3.90 -1.07 -14.03
CA SER A 102 4.05 -1.04 -15.50
C SER A 102 3.58 0.31 -16.08
N PRO A 103 3.85 0.59 -17.36
CA PRO A 103 3.27 1.76 -18.06
C PRO A 103 1.72 1.77 -18.07
N ALA A 104 1.09 0.61 -17.86
CA ALA A 104 -0.37 0.48 -17.69
C ALA A 104 -0.85 0.70 -16.25
N TYR A 105 0.05 1.07 -15.33
CA TYR A 105 -0.19 1.21 -13.89
C TYR A 105 -0.60 -0.09 -13.19
N GLU A 106 -0.23 -1.22 -13.76
CA GLU A 106 -0.36 -2.54 -13.13
C GLU A 106 0.77 -2.75 -12.13
N VAL A 107 0.43 -3.17 -10.92
CA VAL A 107 1.41 -3.40 -9.86
C VAL A 107 2.20 -4.66 -10.18
N GLN A 108 3.53 -4.54 -10.20
CA GLN A 108 4.46 -5.66 -10.35
C GLN A 108 5.09 -6.06 -9.01
N ARG A 109 5.30 -5.08 -8.15
CA ARG A 109 5.83 -5.27 -6.81
C ARG A 109 5.31 -4.18 -5.87
N TYR A 110 5.05 -4.55 -4.63
CA TYR A 110 4.74 -3.62 -3.55
C TYR A 110 5.57 -3.95 -2.32
N GLU A 111 6.04 -2.94 -1.63
CA GLU A 111 6.84 -3.06 -0.41
C GLU A 111 6.36 -2.03 0.61
N VAL A 112 6.38 -2.39 1.90
CA VAL A 112 6.02 -1.48 2.99
C VAL A 112 6.93 -1.66 4.20
N ALA A 113 7.27 -0.54 4.85
CA ALA A 113 7.78 -0.51 6.21
C ALA A 113 6.92 0.47 7.02
N ASN A 114 6.19 -0.05 8.00
CA ASN A 114 5.36 0.72 8.91
C ASN A 114 5.93 0.59 10.33
N ARG A 115 6.60 1.65 10.79
CA ARG A 115 7.22 1.69 12.12
C ARG A 115 6.20 1.87 13.24
N GLN A 116 5.01 2.39 12.93
CA GLN A 116 3.95 2.58 13.91
C GLN A 116 3.38 1.24 14.38
N SER A 117 3.19 0.29 13.45
CA SER A 117 2.69 -1.05 13.74
C SER A 117 3.80 -2.11 13.87
N GLY A 118 5.05 -1.81 13.52
CA GLY A 118 6.16 -2.77 13.49
C GLY A 118 6.11 -3.75 12.31
N VAL A 119 5.30 -3.45 11.29
CA VAL A 119 5.11 -4.31 10.12
C VAL A 119 6.04 -3.92 8.98
N THR A 120 6.71 -4.91 8.42
CA THR A 120 7.39 -4.81 7.12
C THR A 120 6.94 -5.93 6.20
N GLY A 121 6.87 -5.68 4.90
CA GLY A 121 6.47 -6.73 3.97
C GLY A 121 6.61 -6.37 2.51
N SER A 122 6.46 -7.38 1.67
CA SER A 122 6.49 -7.26 0.22
C SER A 122 5.45 -8.16 -0.43
N VAL A 123 5.01 -7.74 -1.62
CA VAL A 123 4.20 -8.56 -2.52
C VAL A 123 4.86 -8.53 -3.88
N GLN A 124 5.13 -9.70 -4.43
CA GLN A 124 5.54 -9.89 -5.81
C GLN A 124 4.34 -10.35 -6.62
N ILE A 125 4.10 -9.73 -7.77
CA ILE A 125 3.00 -10.09 -8.66
C ILE A 125 3.59 -10.64 -9.95
N SER A 126 3.05 -11.76 -10.42
CA SER A 126 3.45 -12.39 -11.68
C SER A 126 3.21 -11.46 -12.88
N ASN A 127 3.89 -11.69 -13.99
CA ASN A 127 3.81 -10.84 -15.18
C ASN A 127 2.41 -10.79 -15.80
N ASP A 128 1.58 -11.81 -15.59
CA ASP A 128 0.20 -11.84 -16.02
C ASP A 128 -0.77 -11.15 -15.03
N GLY A 129 -0.23 -10.63 -13.91
CA GLY A 129 -0.99 -9.91 -12.90
C GLY A 129 -1.88 -10.77 -12.01
N ARG A 130 -1.81 -12.11 -12.09
CA ARG A 130 -2.78 -13.02 -11.48
C ARG A 130 -2.31 -13.70 -10.21
N HIS A 131 -1.02 -14.02 -10.12
CA HIS A 131 -0.46 -14.71 -8.97
C HIS A 131 0.30 -13.73 -8.07
N LEU A 132 -0.08 -13.66 -6.80
CA LEU A 132 0.53 -12.80 -5.78
C LEU A 132 1.26 -13.65 -4.75
N GLU A 133 2.52 -13.29 -4.48
CA GLU A 133 3.33 -13.89 -3.42
C GLU A 133 3.59 -12.85 -2.34
N TYR A 134 3.17 -13.14 -1.13
CA TYR A 134 3.30 -12.28 0.04
C TYR A 134 4.43 -12.75 0.94
N ALA A 135 5.23 -11.80 1.42
CA ALA A 135 6.15 -11.99 2.53
C ALA A 135 5.90 -10.87 3.55
N LEU A 136 5.64 -11.24 4.79
CA LEU A 136 5.34 -10.32 5.88
C LEU A 136 6.19 -10.63 7.09
N ASN A 137 6.71 -9.59 7.74
CA ASN A 137 7.27 -9.64 9.09
C ASN A 137 6.45 -8.72 9.98
N ASP A 138 5.75 -9.28 10.94
CA ASP A 138 4.97 -8.59 11.94
C ASP A 138 5.68 -8.72 13.30
N ASN A 139 6.36 -7.64 13.72
CA ASN A 139 7.08 -7.60 14.99
C ASN A 139 8.01 -8.81 15.21
N GLY A 140 8.78 -9.20 14.17
CA GLY A 140 9.70 -10.32 14.20
C GLY A 140 9.10 -11.67 13.82
N LYS A 141 7.78 -11.76 13.60
CA LYS A 141 7.10 -12.97 13.13
C LYS A 141 6.99 -12.97 11.62
N ALA A 142 7.87 -13.72 10.95
CA ALA A 142 7.84 -13.88 9.50
C ALA A 142 6.72 -14.84 9.07
N SER A 143 6.01 -14.48 8.00
CA SER A 143 4.97 -15.33 7.38
C SER A 143 4.90 -15.09 5.88
N LYS A 144 4.44 -16.10 5.13
CA LYS A 144 4.22 -16.04 3.69
C LYS A 144 2.85 -16.58 3.33
N SER A 145 2.32 -16.14 2.21
CA SER A 145 1.14 -16.74 1.57
C SER A 145 1.15 -16.41 0.08
N SER A 146 0.24 -17.02 -0.65
CA SER A 146 -0.03 -16.68 -2.05
C SER A 146 -1.54 -16.58 -2.29
N GLU A 147 -1.91 -15.87 -3.35
CA GLU A 147 -3.29 -15.65 -3.76
C GLU A 147 -3.36 -15.59 -5.29
N GLU A 148 -4.45 -16.12 -5.85
CA GLU A 148 -4.80 -15.96 -7.27
C GLU A 148 -5.91 -14.94 -7.40
N VAL A 149 -5.79 -14.03 -8.39
CA VAL A 149 -6.77 -12.99 -8.68
C VAL A 149 -7.10 -12.93 -10.16
N SER A 150 -8.26 -12.39 -10.51
CA SER A 150 -8.69 -12.18 -11.90
C SER A 150 -8.71 -10.71 -12.32
N ASP A 151 -8.89 -9.81 -11.35
CA ASP A 151 -9.04 -8.38 -11.59
C ASP A 151 -7.72 -7.65 -11.33
N PRO A 152 -7.49 -6.47 -11.92
CA PRO A 152 -6.29 -5.67 -11.71
C PRO A 152 -6.04 -5.36 -10.23
N VAL A 153 -4.79 -5.56 -9.79
CA VAL A 153 -4.38 -5.23 -8.43
C VAL A 153 -3.99 -3.76 -8.33
N VAL A 154 -4.50 -3.10 -7.30
CA VAL A 154 -4.16 -1.72 -6.94
C VAL A 154 -3.70 -1.63 -5.49
N CYS A 155 -2.81 -0.68 -5.22
CA CYS A 155 -2.35 -0.33 -3.88
C CYS A 155 -2.29 1.19 -3.74
N GLY A 156 -2.07 1.72 -2.56
CA GLY A 156 -1.98 3.16 -2.33
C GLY A 156 -1.13 3.89 -3.39
N PRO A 157 0.16 3.51 -3.58
CA PRO A 157 1.03 4.16 -4.55
C PRO A 157 0.61 4.05 -6.02
N SER A 158 -0.15 3.04 -6.43
CA SER A 158 -0.56 2.85 -7.84
C SER A 158 -1.93 3.46 -8.17
N MET A 159 -2.78 3.69 -7.17
CA MET A 159 -4.21 3.99 -7.34
C MET A 159 -4.48 5.23 -8.20
N PHE A 160 -3.77 6.34 -7.96
CA PHE A 160 -4.00 7.57 -8.73
C PHE A 160 -3.67 7.40 -10.20
N GLY A 161 -2.54 6.76 -10.51
CA GLY A 161 -2.18 6.46 -11.89
C GLY A 161 -3.16 5.53 -12.57
N PHE A 162 -3.65 4.52 -11.87
CA PHE A 162 -4.66 3.59 -12.37
C PHE A 162 -5.98 4.32 -12.71
N ILE A 163 -6.45 5.24 -11.85
CA ILE A 163 -7.63 6.07 -12.13
C ILE A 163 -7.39 6.93 -13.37
N LEU A 164 -6.24 7.60 -13.47
CA LEU A 164 -5.90 8.48 -14.59
C LEU A 164 -5.80 7.72 -15.91
N LYS A 165 -5.26 6.51 -15.91
CA LYS A 165 -5.19 5.62 -17.08
C LYS A 165 -6.59 5.25 -17.57
N ASN A 166 -7.53 5.07 -16.65
CA ASN A 166 -8.90 4.65 -16.94
C ASN A 166 -9.90 5.84 -16.94
N TRP A 167 -9.41 7.07 -17.03
CA TRP A 167 -10.22 8.28 -16.87
C TRP A 167 -11.40 8.35 -17.82
N GLU A 168 -11.17 8.16 -19.11
CA GLU A 168 -12.23 8.32 -20.11
C GLU A 168 -13.29 7.18 -20.03
N PRO A 169 -12.92 5.90 -19.93
CA PRO A 169 -13.90 4.84 -19.68
C PRO A 169 -14.73 5.08 -18.41
N LEU A 170 -14.10 5.49 -17.30
CA LEU A 170 -14.80 5.77 -16.04
C LEU A 170 -15.79 6.92 -16.21
N LYS A 171 -15.40 8.03 -16.86
CA LYS A 171 -16.30 9.16 -17.15
C LYS A 171 -17.44 8.78 -18.08
N ALA A 172 -17.24 7.81 -18.97
CA ALA A 172 -18.29 7.26 -19.82
C ALA A 172 -19.25 6.32 -19.07
N GLY A 173 -19.07 6.12 -17.76
CA GLY A 173 -19.96 5.32 -16.92
C GLY A 173 -19.51 3.89 -16.69
N ALA A 174 -18.29 3.51 -17.08
CA ALA A 174 -17.76 2.19 -16.79
C ALA A 174 -17.58 1.99 -15.28
N THR A 175 -17.83 0.76 -14.83
CA THR A 175 -17.41 0.25 -13.54
C THR A 175 -16.24 -0.68 -13.76
N ILE A 176 -15.12 -0.44 -13.09
CA ILE A 176 -13.91 -1.25 -13.24
C ILE A 176 -13.69 -2.00 -11.93
N PRO A 177 -13.82 -3.35 -11.92
CA PRO A 177 -13.47 -4.15 -10.77
C PRO A 177 -11.95 -4.10 -10.55
N VAL A 178 -11.53 -3.98 -9.29
CA VAL A 178 -10.13 -3.97 -8.89
C VAL A 178 -9.94 -4.76 -7.59
N ARG A 179 -8.72 -5.23 -7.37
CA ARG A 179 -8.29 -5.89 -6.14
C ARG A 179 -7.41 -4.95 -5.34
N MET A 180 -7.92 -4.43 -4.21
CA MET A 180 -7.15 -3.59 -3.29
C MET A 180 -6.26 -4.46 -2.41
N LEU A 181 -4.95 -4.23 -2.46
CA LEU A 181 -3.95 -4.97 -1.71
C LEU A 181 -3.95 -4.56 -0.24
N VAL A 182 -4.05 -5.55 0.67
CA VAL A 182 -3.96 -5.39 2.12
C VAL A 182 -2.86 -6.30 2.66
N ILE A 183 -1.66 -5.76 2.79
CA ILE A 183 -0.47 -6.56 3.07
C ILE A 183 -0.49 -7.19 4.47
N GLN A 184 -1.04 -6.51 5.48
CA GLN A 184 -1.13 -7.02 6.84
C GLN A 184 -1.93 -8.32 6.92
N GLU A 185 -2.91 -8.48 6.05
CA GLU A 185 -3.76 -9.65 5.95
C GLU A 185 -3.27 -10.66 4.90
N LYS A 186 -2.25 -10.28 4.11
CA LYS A 186 -1.69 -11.07 3.00
C LYS A 186 -2.79 -11.52 2.03
N THR A 187 -3.63 -10.58 1.64
CA THR A 187 -4.74 -10.79 0.71
C THR A 187 -5.10 -9.51 -0.03
N THR A 188 -6.00 -9.64 -1.00
CA THR A 188 -6.65 -8.52 -1.65
C THR A 188 -8.14 -8.52 -1.42
N TYR A 189 -8.77 -7.36 -1.43
CA TYR A 189 -10.22 -7.21 -1.39
C TYR A 189 -10.76 -6.62 -2.68
N GLY A 190 -11.90 -7.11 -3.14
CA GLY A 190 -12.58 -6.60 -4.32
C GLY A 190 -13.23 -5.25 -4.07
N PHE A 191 -13.02 -4.32 -5.01
CA PHE A 191 -13.67 -3.01 -5.06
C PHE A 191 -14.15 -2.72 -6.46
N ASP A 192 -15.23 -1.95 -6.56
CA ASP A 192 -15.75 -1.36 -7.78
C ASP A 192 -15.27 0.10 -7.87
N LEU A 193 -14.40 0.39 -8.84
CA LEU A 193 -13.98 1.75 -9.17
C LEU A 193 -14.99 2.37 -10.13
N LYS A 194 -15.51 3.56 -9.77
CA LYS A 194 -16.50 4.31 -10.54
C LYS A 194 -16.22 5.81 -10.54
N PHE A 195 -16.59 6.48 -11.61
CA PHE A 195 -16.77 7.92 -11.60
C PHE A 195 -18.06 8.27 -10.89
N GLU A 196 -18.03 9.22 -9.96
CA GLU A 196 -19.22 9.67 -9.22
C GLU A 196 -19.84 10.92 -9.86
N LYS A 197 -19.03 11.98 -10.02
CA LYS A 197 -19.51 13.26 -10.52
C LYS A 197 -18.39 14.20 -10.94
N LEU A 198 -18.77 15.18 -11.75
CA LEU A 198 -18.00 16.39 -12.02
C LEU A 198 -18.77 17.57 -11.39
N ALA A 199 -18.15 18.26 -10.45
CA ALA A 199 -18.76 19.42 -9.80
C ALA A 199 -17.67 20.43 -9.42
N HIS A 200 -17.93 21.72 -9.65
CA HIS A 200 -17.01 22.81 -9.33
C HIS A 200 -15.58 22.62 -9.88
N GLY A 201 -15.47 22.08 -11.10
CA GLY A 201 -14.18 21.78 -11.73
C GLY A 201 -13.45 20.55 -11.15
N GLN A 202 -14.08 19.82 -10.23
CA GLN A 202 -13.50 18.62 -9.61
C GLN A 202 -14.20 17.35 -10.08
N ALA A 203 -13.42 16.34 -10.45
CA ALA A 203 -13.89 15.00 -10.80
C ALA A 203 -13.68 14.06 -9.60
N SER A 204 -14.76 13.41 -9.14
CA SER A 204 -14.73 12.48 -8.02
C SER A 204 -14.87 11.05 -8.50
N PHE A 205 -14.05 10.16 -7.96
CA PHE A 205 -14.07 8.72 -8.19
C PHE A 205 -14.21 7.99 -6.86
N SER A 206 -14.99 6.92 -6.83
CA SER A 206 -15.14 6.07 -5.66
C SER A 206 -14.65 4.66 -5.90
N LEU A 207 -14.08 4.05 -4.87
CA LEU A 207 -13.81 2.62 -4.77
C LEU A 207 -14.72 2.07 -3.67
N THR A 208 -15.75 1.33 -4.08
CA THR A 208 -16.73 0.74 -3.16
C THR A 208 -16.44 -0.74 -3.01
N PRO A 209 -16.30 -1.29 -1.78
CA PRO A 209 -16.09 -2.72 -1.61
C PRO A 209 -17.19 -3.52 -2.32
N SER A 210 -16.82 -4.53 -3.11
CA SER A 210 -17.77 -5.37 -3.85
C SER A 210 -18.49 -6.36 -2.93
N SER A 211 -17.85 -6.79 -1.82
CA SER A 211 -18.46 -7.66 -0.82
C SER A 211 -19.30 -6.87 0.19
N PHE A 212 -20.52 -7.38 0.49
CA PHE A 212 -21.38 -6.80 1.51
C PHE A 212 -20.72 -6.79 2.90
N LEU A 213 -20.01 -7.86 3.28
CA LEU A 213 -19.33 -7.96 4.58
C LEU A 213 -18.23 -6.91 4.71
N ILE A 214 -17.46 -6.68 3.65
CA ILE A 214 -16.41 -5.65 3.65
C ILE A 214 -17.00 -4.24 3.72
N ARG A 215 -18.13 -4.00 3.05
CA ARG A 215 -18.86 -2.70 3.14
C ARG A 215 -19.34 -2.35 4.54
N MET A 216 -19.58 -3.34 5.39
CA MET A 216 -19.92 -3.09 6.80
C MET A 216 -18.71 -2.62 7.62
N ALA A 217 -17.50 -2.97 7.22
CA ALA A 217 -16.26 -2.66 7.93
C ALA A 217 -15.50 -1.46 7.36
N ILE A 218 -15.60 -1.24 6.05
CA ILE A 218 -14.84 -0.20 5.33
C ILE A 218 -15.80 0.65 4.52
N ALA A 219 -15.82 1.95 4.81
CA ALA A 219 -16.54 2.94 4.00
C ALA A 219 -15.92 3.03 2.59
N PRO A 220 -16.68 3.44 1.56
CA PRO A 220 -16.13 3.70 0.24
C PRO A 220 -14.97 4.70 0.30
N LEU A 221 -13.89 4.40 -0.43
CA LEU A 221 -12.77 5.31 -0.60
C LEU A 221 -13.14 6.29 -1.72
N ARG A 222 -12.73 7.55 -1.57
CA ARG A 222 -12.97 8.58 -2.59
C ARG A 222 -11.69 9.29 -2.97
N VAL A 223 -11.46 9.48 -4.27
CA VAL A 223 -10.38 10.29 -4.80
C VAL A 223 -10.97 11.42 -5.62
N VAL A 224 -10.51 12.64 -5.37
CA VAL A 224 -10.95 13.85 -6.05
C VAL A 224 -9.77 14.43 -6.81
N PHE A 225 -9.98 14.74 -8.08
CA PHE A 225 -9.02 15.39 -8.96
C PHE A 225 -9.54 16.75 -9.42
N ASP A 226 -8.66 17.70 -9.64
CA ASP A 226 -8.94 18.82 -10.52
C ASP A 226 -9.13 18.28 -11.95
N ALA A 227 -10.28 18.58 -12.55
CA ALA A 227 -10.65 17.99 -13.83
C ALA A 227 -9.85 18.53 -15.03
N SER A 228 -9.32 19.76 -14.90
CA SER A 228 -8.56 20.43 -15.97
C SER A 228 -7.11 19.99 -16.00
N THR A 229 -6.48 19.87 -14.83
CA THR A 229 -5.06 19.48 -14.68
C THR A 229 -4.87 18.00 -14.45
N LYS A 230 -5.93 17.26 -14.10
CA LYS A 230 -5.90 15.85 -13.68
C LYS A 230 -4.98 15.61 -12.47
N THR A 231 -4.79 16.63 -11.61
CA THR A 231 -4.02 16.50 -10.38
C THR A 231 -4.94 16.10 -9.22
N ALA A 232 -4.49 15.15 -8.40
CA ALA A 232 -5.24 14.79 -7.20
C ALA A 232 -5.26 15.96 -6.21
N VAL A 233 -6.44 16.28 -5.69
CA VAL A 233 -6.64 17.37 -4.72
C VAL A 233 -7.09 16.83 -3.35
N ARG A 234 -7.74 15.66 -3.31
CA ARG A 234 -8.21 15.08 -2.05
C ARG A 234 -8.39 13.57 -2.14
N TYR A 235 -8.12 12.90 -1.04
CA TYR A 235 -8.49 11.51 -0.77
C TYR A 235 -9.32 11.45 0.51
N GLU A 236 -10.33 10.60 0.55
CA GLU A 236 -11.14 10.32 1.73
C GLU A 236 -11.28 8.80 1.89
N GLY A 237 -11.00 8.29 3.08
CA GLY A 237 -11.12 6.88 3.43
C GLY A 237 -10.02 6.35 4.32
N ARG A 238 -9.87 5.03 4.39
CA ARG A 238 -8.86 4.36 5.19
C ARG A 238 -7.46 4.71 4.70
N VAL A 239 -6.57 5.06 5.63
CA VAL A 239 -5.16 5.41 5.35
C VAL A 239 -4.21 4.46 6.10
N PRO A 240 -2.95 4.29 5.63
CA PRO A 240 -1.99 3.41 6.31
C PRO A 240 -1.61 3.82 7.73
N PRO A 241 -1.45 5.13 8.09
CA PRO A 241 -1.22 5.51 9.48
C PRO A 241 -2.45 5.24 10.35
N MET A 242 -2.19 4.89 11.60
CA MET A 242 -3.20 4.55 12.58
C MET A 242 -3.36 5.68 13.60
N GLU A 243 -4.53 5.82 14.18
CA GLU A 243 -4.75 6.73 15.30
C GLU A 243 -4.55 6.04 16.65
N SER A 244 -4.02 6.76 17.63
CA SER A 244 -3.92 6.27 18.99
C SER A 244 -5.16 6.68 19.79
N VAL A 245 -5.98 5.70 20.16
CA VAL A 245 -7.16 5.89 20.99
C VAL A 245 -6.93 5.22 22.32
N SER A 246 -6.79 5.99 23.40
CA SER A 246 -6.50 5.48 24.74
C SER A 246 -5.29 4.54 24.79
N GLY A 247 -4.21 4.86 24.05
CA GLY A 247 -2.98 4.08 24.00
C GLY A 247 -3.04 2.84 23.10
N THR A 248 -4.15 2.60 22.42
CA THR A 248 -4.30 1.50 21.46
C THR A 248 -4.34 2.07 20.03
N LEU A 249 -3.57 1.47 19.11
CA LEU A 249 -3.61 1.81 17.70
C LEU A 249 -4.89 1.27 17.05
N LYS A 250 -5.58 2.15 16.35
CA LYS A 250 -6.80 1.84 15.59
C LYS A 250 -6.67 2.33 14.16
N ASP A 251 -7.39 1.69 13.28
CA ASP A 251 -7.52 2.12 11.89
C ASP A 251 -8.02 3.56 11.80
N LEU A 252 -7.41 4.34 10.94
CA LEU A 252 -7.75 5.74 10.71
C LEU A 252 -8.49 5.90 9.37
N ASP A 253 -9.73 6.36 9.43
CA ASP A 253 -10.41 6.93 8.28
C ASP A 253 -10.13 8.43 8.23
N ALA A 254 -9.52 8.87 7.15
CA ALA A 254 -8.97 10.22 7.04
C ALA A 254 -9.41 10.94 5.77
N ARG A 255 -9.25 12.25 5.82
CA ARG A 255 -9.22 13.13 4.66
C ARG A 255 -7.79 13.59 4.45
N VAL A 256 -7.23 13.33 3.28
CA VAL A 256 -5.92 13.84 2.88
C VAL A 256 -6.13 14.92 1.83
N GLU A 257 -5.63 16.11 2.09
CA GLU A 257 -5.67 17.24 1.16
C GLU A 257 -4.30 17.40 0.51
N TYR A 258 -4.27 17.40 -0.84
CA TYR A 258 -3.03 17.40 -1.60
C TYR A 258 -2.71 18.76 -2.18
N THR A 259 -1.43 19.10 -2.12
CA THR A 259 -0.81 20.17 -2.90
C THR A 259 0.04 19.53 -4.00
N SER A 260 -0.29 19.79 -5.26
CA SER A 260 0.53 19.34 -6.39
C SER A 260 1.85 20.09 -6.42
N MET A 261 2.94 19.36 -6.56
CA MET A 261 4.31 19.93 -6.63
C MET A 261 4.86 19.86 -8.06
N THR A 262 4.67 18.72 -8.73
CA THR A 262 5.17 18.49 -10.08
C THR A 262 4.18 17.63 -10.85
N PRO A 263 3.73 18.04 -12.05
CA PRO A 263 2.88 17.20 -12.90
C PRO A 263 3.69 16.03 -13.47
N VAL A 264 3.38 14.80 -13.04
CA VAL A 264 4.07 13.58 -13.52
C VAL A 264 3.24 12.79 -14.53
N TYR A 265 1.93 13.06 -14.60
CA TYR A 265 1.01 12.34 -15.47
C TYR A 265 0.73 13.17 -16.72
N ARG A 266 1.59 13.08 -17.71
CA ARG A 266 1.36 13.57 -19.06
C ARG A 266 1.62 12.49 -20.09
#